data_f822f0ad81094d36640fbb7db665b0a3
#
_entry.id   f822f0ad81094d36640fbb7db665b0a3
#
_cell.length_a   1.000
_cell.length_b   1.000
_cell.length_c   1.000
_cell.angle_alpha   90.00
_cell.angle_beta   90.00
_cell.angle_gamma   90.00
#
_symmetry.space_group_name_H-M   'P 1'
#
loop_
_entity.id
_entity.type
_entity.pdbx_description
1 polymer ?
#
loop_
_entity_poly.entity_id
_entity_poly.type
_entity_poly.pdbx_seq_one_letter_code
_entity_poly.pdbx_strand_id
1 'polypeptide(L)'
;MGTRGGGYEAILDQVVRCEELGFDTAVLAERHFRHAPLLYPSPLAVAGAIAARTERMRIGTAGRVLSLDHPIHVAEAAATLDVLSDGRLDFGVTRASLDEEAHAAFSSPHEESRGRFLEALEIILRAWTEDSFSFEGEHFRVPEVSVFPKPVQRPHPPLYVVAVSPERLAFASREGINAYIGAIRTPDELGEAARSYRHGLSAAGHDPAEKTLSVNRFIYVSDHDRRAREEFEQPFLELMHERAPDLKGALVAKYGGVEELTFERFLADFCICGGPDTVVRRLHEVSDATACDYLLATLNFATLDHDLCLRSMELFGAEVMPALAPAAAPA
;
A
#
# COMPACT_ATOMS: atom_id res chain seq x y z
N MET A 1 23.61 16.09 -3.04
CA MET A 1 22.60 16.05 -4.11
C MET A 1 21.25 15.90 -3.45
N GLY A 2 20.43 16.95 -3.45
CA GLY A 2 19.07 16.88 -2.91
C GLY A 2 18.25 15.90 -3.74
N THR A 3 17.66 14.92 -3.08
CA THR A 3 16.71 14.02 -3.72
C THR A 3 15.45 14.82 -4.07
N ARG A 4 15.05 14.86 -5.34
CA ARG A 4 13.70 15.29 -5.70
C ARG A 4 12.74 14.50 -4.79
N GLY A 5 11.70 15.10 -4.26
CA GLY A 5 10.86 14.46 -3.23
C GLY A 5 11.40 14.53 -1.79
N GLY A 6 12.59 15.10 -1.57
CA GLY A 6 13.05 15.58 -0.27
C GLY A 6 13.68 14.55 0.68
N GLY A 7 13.80 13.28 0.34
CA GLY A 7 14.36 12.26 1.25
C GLY A 7 13.43 11.95 2.44
N TYR A 8 13.95 11.27 3.46
CA TYR A 8 13.13 10.81 4.61
C TYR A 8 12.50 11.97 5.41
N GLU A 9 13.21 13.07 5.63
CA GLU A 9 12.66 14.22 6.35
C GLU A 9 11.44 14.81 5.66
N ALA A 10 11.53 15.05 4.34
CA ALA A 10 10.40 15.58 3.58
C ALA A 10 9.18 14.63 3.58
N ILE A 11 9.41 13.31 3.58
CA ILE A 11 8.33 12.33 3.70
C ILE A 11 7.67 12.42 5.08
N LEU A 12 8.47 12.54 6.13
CA LEU A 12 7.95 12.68 7.50
C LEU A 12 7.17 13.99 7.67
N ASP A 13 7.63 15.10 7.08
CA ASP A 13 6.91 16.37 7.07
C ASP A 13 5.58 16.26 6.29
N GLN A 14 5.59 15.58 5.15
CA GLN A 14 4.36 15.29 4.37
C GLN A 14 3.36 14.48 5.18
N VAL A 15 3.81 13.44 5.91
CA VAL A 15 2.91 12.60 6.72
C VAL A 15 2.32 13.40 7.89
N VAL A 16 3.12 14.21 8.58
CA VAL A 16 2.61 15.11 9.62
C VAL A 16 1.55 16.06 9.05
N ARG A 17 1.85 16.65 7.88
CA ARG A 17 0.89 17.52 7.21
C ARG A 17 -0.38 16.79 6.80
N CYS A 18 -0.28 15.56 6.31
CA CYS A 18 -1.45 14.72 6.01
C CYS A 18 -2.30 14.45 7.26
N GLU A 19 -1.70 14.19 8.42
CA GLU A 19 -2.44 14.04 9.67
C GLU A 19 -3.24 15.31 10.03
N GLU A 20 -2.61 16.49 9.88
CA GLU A 20 -3.29 17.78 10.11
C GLU A 20 -4.47 18.01 9.16
N LEU A 21 -4.35 17.53 7.91
CA LEU A 21 -5.39 17.60 6.88
C LEU A 21 -6.49 16.56 7.05
N GLY A 22 -6.35 15.62 7.98
CA GLY A 22 -7.39 14.64 8.27
C GLY A 22 -7.28 13.33 7.48
N PHE A 23 -6.12 13.02 6.90
CA PHE A 23 -5.89 11.68 6.34
C PHE A 23 -5.82 10.65 7.47
N ASP A 24 -6.36 9.45 7.20
CA ASP A 24 -6.48 8.41 8.22
C ASP A 24 -5.22 7.57 8.38
N THR A 25 -4.55 7.25 7.26
CA THR A 25 -3.46 6.25 7.24
C THR A 25 -2.34 6.65 6.29
N ALA A 26 -1.10 6.56 6.77
CA ALA A 26 0.10 6.60 5.95
C ALA A 26 0.52 5.16 5.59
N VAL A 27 0.64 4.85 4.29
CA VAL A 27 0.94 3.49 3.83
C VAL A 27 2.29 3.45 3.13
N LEU A 28 3.17 2.53 3.57
CA LEU A 28 4.55 2.40 3.14
C LEU A 28 4.77 1.13 2.31
N ALA A 29 5.34 1.28 1.11
CA ALA A 29 5.70 0.15 0.26
C ALA A 29 7.16 -0.28 0.49
N GLU A 30 7.41 -1.60 0.55
CA GLU A 30 8.76 -2.15 0.66
C GLU A 30 9.38 -2.37 -0.71
N ARG A 31 10.61 -1.88 -0.88
CA ARG A 31 11.45 -2.12 -2.05
C ARG A 31 12.91 -2.09 -1.68
N HIS A 32 13.69 -2.94 -2.33
CA HIS A 32 15.13 -3.04 -2.13
C HIS A 32 15.89 -2.64 -3.40
N PHE A 33 17.15 -2.19 -3.24
CA PHE A 33 18.09 -1.91 -4.32
C PHE A 33 17.59 -0.90 -5.37
N ARG A 34 16.70 0.03 -4.99
CA ARG A 34 16.18 1.09 -5.85
C ARG A 34 16.59 2.47 -5.35
N HIS A 35 16.96 3.33 -6.28
CA HIS A 35 17.29 4.73 -6.00
C HIS A 35 16.07 5.66 -5.98
N ALA A 36 14.88 5.12 -5.79
CA ALA A 36 13.65 5.90 -5.77
C ALA A 36 13.28 6.29 -4.33
N PRO A 37 13.03 7.58 -4.03
CA PRO A 37 12.82 8.07 -2.66
C PRO A 37 11.52 7.62 -1.99
N LEU A 38 10.64 6.90 -2.68
CA LEU A 38 9.37 6.40 -2.12
C LEU A 38 9.35 4.91 -1.84
N LEU A 39 10.48 4.25 -2.00
CA LEU A 39 10.57 2.82 -1.82
C LEU A 39 11.49 2.57 -0.64
N TYR A 40 10.91 2.01 0.40
CA TYR A 40 11.60 1.87 1.68
C TYR A 40 12.16 0.45 1.81
N PRO A 41 13.50 0.29 1.91
CA PRO A 41 14.08 -1.02 2.19
C PRO A 41 13.72 -1.53 3.59
N SER A 42 13.36 -0.63 4.50
CA SER A 42 12.94 -0.95 5.86
C SER A 42 11.68 -0.14 6.24
N PRO A 43 10.49 -0.54 5.77
CA PRO A 43 9.26 0.20 6.03
C PRO A 43 8.92 0.30 7.52
N LEU A 44 9.23 -0.72 8.34
CA LEU A 44 8.99 -0.67 9.78
C LEU A 44 9.86 0.36 10.52
N ALA A 45 11.09 0.63 10.04
CA ALA A 45 11.92 1.69 10.60
C ALA A 45 11.33 3.09 10.32
N VAL A 46 10.86 3.32 9.07
CA VAL A 46 10.20 4.57 8.69
C VAL A 46 8.86 4.70 9.44
N ALA A 47 8.11 3.62 9.57
CA ALA A 47 6.88 3.56 10.36
C ALA A 47 7.09 3.96 11.82
N GLY A 48 8.21 3.54 12.44
CA GLY A 48 8.60 3.98 13.78
C GLY A 48 8.84 5.49 13.88
N ALA A 49 9.48 6.07 12.86
CA ALA A 49 9.68 7.52 12.80
C ALA A 49 8.35 8.30 12.62
N ILE A 50 7.42 7.76 11.80
CA ILE A 50 6.06 8.29 11.65
C ILE A 50 5.32 8.20 12.98
N ALA A 51 5.34 7.05 13.65
CA ALA A 51 4.68 6.85 14.93
C ALA A 51 5.10 7.87 15.99
N ALA A 52 6.39 8.25 16.00
CA ALA A 52 6.94 9.24 16.93
C ALA A 52 6.58 10.69 16.59
N ARG A 53 6.11 10.98 15.37
CA ARG A 53 5.78 12.35 14.90
C ARG A 53 4.28 12.58 14.72
N THR A 54 3.46 11.55 14.87
CA THR A 54 2.01 11.58 14.68
C THR A 54 1.30 11.04 15.90
N GLU A 55 0.05 11.47 16.13
CA GLU A 55 -0.76 11.07 17.29
C GLU A 55 -1.93 10.16 16.90
N ARG A 56 -2.53 10.38 15.73
CA ARG A 56 -3.76 9.70 15.28
C ARG A 56 -3.56 8.88 14.00
N MET A 57 -2.62 9.31 13.13
CA MET A 57 -2.34 8.67 11.85
C MET A 57 -2.08 7.17 12.04
N ARG A 58 -2.86 6.33 11.41
CA ARG A 58 -2.56 4.91 11.31
C ARG A 58 -1.38 4.69 10.37
N ILE A 59 -0.70 3.59 10.53
CA ILE A 59 0.55 3.33 9.80
C ILE A 59 0.43 1.96 9.15
N GLY A 60 0.29 1.96 7.83
CA GLY A 60 0.15 0.75 7.03
C GLY A 60 1.45 0.33 6.34
N THR A 61 1.64 -0.95 6.14
CA THR A 61 2.61 -1.48 5.17
C THR A 61 1.89 -2.04 3.96
N ALA A 62 2.38 -1.74 2.72
CA ALA A 62 1.77 -2.26 1.49
C ALA A 62 2.82 -2.73 0.48
N GLY A 63 3.43 -3.88 0.74
CA GLY A 63 3.35 -4.76 1.92
C GLY A 63 4.72 -5.19 2.33
N ARG A 64 4.83 -5.63 3.58
CA ARG A 64 6.04 -6.30 4.06
C ARG A 64 6.28 -7.60 3.27
N VAL A 65 7.47 -7.76 2.69
CA VAL A 65 7.79 -8.94 1.87
C VAL A 65 8.23 -10.08 2.77
N LEU A 66 7.29 -10.95 3.16
CA LEU A 66 7.54 -11.99 4.18
C LEU A 66 8.53 -13.08 3.72
N SER A 67 8.67 -13.31 2.42
CA SER A 67 9.60 -14.33 1.91
C SER A 67 11.08 -13.93 2.07
N LEU A 68 11.39 -12.63 2.24
CA LEU A 68 12.77 -12.13 2.29
C LEU A 68 13.37 -12.09 3.69
N ASP A 69 12.58 -12.30 4.75
CA ASP A 69 13.04 -12.10 6.12
C ASP A 69 12.71 -13.30 7.01
N HIS A 70 13.31 -13.34 8.20
CA HIS A 70 12.97 -14.33 9.21
C HIS A 70 11.68 -13.90 9.94
N PRO A 71 10.63 -14.75 10.00
CA PRO A 71 9.31 -14.36 10.51
C PRO A 71 9.32 -13.90 11.98
N ILE A 72 10.21 -14.41 12.82
CA ILE A 72 10.32 -13.95 14.22
C ILE A 72 10.78 -12.49 14.27
N HIS A 73 11.78 -12.09 13.48
CA HIS A 73 12.20 -10.69 13.43
C HIS A 73 11.07 -9.75 12.97
N VAL A 74 10.29 -10.21 12.00
CA VAL A 74 9.14 -9.43 11.51
C VAL A 74 8.07 -9.33 12.59
N ALA A 75 7.78 -10.43 13.31
CA ALA A 75 6.80 -10.45 14.39
C ALA A 75 7.19 -9.51 15.54
N GLU A 76 8.45 -9.56 15.98
CA GLU A 76 8.98 -8.69 17.04
C GLU A 76 8.94 -7.21 16.62
N ALA A 77 9.45 -6.89 15.41
CA ALA A 77 9.50 -5.52 14.93
C ALA A 77 8.11 -4.91 14.73
N ALA A 78 7.16 -5.66 14.16
CA ALA A 78 5.80 -5.19 13.96
C ALA A 78 5.03 -5.06 15.28
N ALA A 79 5.19 -5.99 16.23
CA ALA A 79 4.59 -5.87 17.55
C ALA A 79 5.19 -4.69 18.35
N THR A 80 6.50 -4.46 18.24
CA THR A 80 7.15 -3.30 18.83
C THR A 80 6.58 -1.99 18.27
N LEU A 81 6.39 -1.91 16.95
CA LEU A 81 5.77 -0.76 16.30
C LEU A 81 4.31 -0.56 16.77
N ASP A 82 3.54 -1.63 16.89
CA ASP A 82 2.17 -1.58 17.38
C ASP A 82 2.10 -1.02 18.79
N VAL A 83 3.00 -1.44 19.69
CA VAL A 83 3.12 -0.89 21.04
C VAL A 83 3.55 0.59 21.02
N LEU A 84 4.59 0.95 20.25
CA LEU A 84 5.09 2.31 20.17
C LEU A 84 4.09 3.29 19.58
N SER A 85 3.23 2.81 18.68
CA SER A 85 2.20 3.62 18.04
C SER A 85 0.85 3.60 18.77
N ASP A 86 0.75 2.93 19.94
CA ASP A 86 -0.50 2.73 20.67
C ASP A 86 -1.62 2.12 19.79
N GLY A 87 -1.29 1.03 19.09
CA GLY A 87 -2.26 0.25 18.28
C GLY A 87 -2.65 0.89 16.95
N ARG A 88 -1.77 1.71 16.35
CA ARG A 88 -2.02 2.33 15.04
C ARG A 88 -1.46 1.57 13.85
N LEU A 89 -0.89 0.37 14.04
CA LEU A 89 -0.36 -0.43 12.94
C LEU A 89 -1.47 -1.12 12.15
N ASP A 90 -1.42 -1.01 10.81
CA ASP A 90 -2.11 -1.83 9.82
C ASP A 90 -1.07 -2.70 9.11
N PHE A 91 -1.05 -4.00 9.41
CA PHE A 91 0.02 -4.86 8.95
C PHE A 91 -0.29 -5.47 7.58
N GLY A 92 0.18 -4.81 6.54
CA GLY A 92 0.05 -5.28 5.16
C GLY A 92 1.25 -6.12 4.72
N VAL A 93 0.98 -7.26 4.12
CA VAL A 93 1.98 -8.24 3.70
C VAL A 93 1.91 -8.53 2.21
N THR A 94 3.03 -8.97 1.66
CA THR A 94 3.11 -9.49 0.29
C THR A 94 4.02 -10.71 0.20
N ARG A 95 3.74 -11.56 -0.78
CA ARG A 95 4.47 -12.82 -0.96
C ARG A 95 5.90 -12.62 -1.43
N ALA A 96 6.10 -11.76 -2.42
CA ALA A 96 7.39 -11.64 -3.10
C ALA A 96 7.64 -10.21 -3.55
N SER A 97 8.90 -9.81 -3.55
CA SER A 97 9.37 -8.65 -4.29
C SER A 97 9.23 -8.90 -5.80
N LEU A 98 9.04 -7.82 -6.56
CA LEU A 98 9.17 -7.87 -8.01
C LEU A 98 10.66 -7.84 -8.45
N ASP A 99 11.58 -7.62 -7.50
CA ASP A 99 13.02 -7.49 -7.75
C ASP A 99 13.70 -8.84 -7.59
N GLU A 100 14.15 -9.45 -8.68
CA GLU A 100 14.94 -10.68 -8.67
C GLU A 100 16.24 -10.52 -7.86
N GLU A 101 16.87 -9.33 -7.94
CA GLU A 101 18.06 -8.99 -7.15
C GLU A 101 17.82 -9.11 -5.65
N ALA A 102 16.63 -8.74 -5.16
CA ALA A 102 16.28 -8.88 -3.75
C ALA A 102 16.23 -10.35 -3.33
N HIS A 103 15.61 -11.21 -4.16
CA HIS A 103 15.57 -12.64 -3.88
C HIS A 103 16.96 -13.27 -3.83
N ALA A 104 17.85 -12.88 -4.76
CA ALA A 104 19.23 -13.36 -4.77
C ALA A 104 20.03 -12.85 -3.56
N ALA A 105 19.94 -11.56 -3.24
CA ALA A 105 20.71 -10.94 -2.16
C ALA A 105 20.28 -11.42 -0.77
N PHE A 106 19.00 -11.72 -0.56
CA PHE A 106 18.47 -12.24 0.69
C PHE A 106 18.46 -13.77 0.76
N SER A 107 19.06 -14.47 -0.23
CA SER A 107 19.10 -15.93 -0.27
C SER A 107 17.72 -16.59 -0.12
N SER A 108 16.72 -16.01 -0.78
CA SER A 108 15.32 -16.45 -0.77
C SER A 108 14.86 -16.67 -2.20
N PRO A 109 15.01 -17.89 -2.75
CA PRO A 109 14.64 -18.17 -4.14
C PRO A 109 13.18 -17.81 -4.42
N HIS A 110 12.93 -17.18 -5.59
CA HIS A 110 11.58 -16.71 -5.95
C HIS A 110 10.56 -17.86 -6.03
N GLU A 111 10.99 -19.04 -6.46
CA GLU A 111 10.17 -20.27 -6.52
C GLU A 111 9.68 -20.72 -5.14
N GLU A 112 10.47 -20.48 -4.08
CA GLU A 112 10.09 -20.80 -2.69
C GLU A 112 9.19 -19.74 -2.06
N SER A 113 9.04 -18.57 -2.69
CA SER A 113 8.38 -17.40 -2.09
C SER A 113 6.97 -17.68 -1.58
N ARG A 114 6.24 -18.62 -2.21
CA ARG A 114 4.89 -18.99 -1.77
C ARG A 114 4.91 -19.77 -0.46
N GLY A 115 5.75 -20.81 -0.37
CA GLY A 115 5.87 -21.62 0.84
C GLY A 115 6.38 -20.78 2.00
N ARG A 116 7.46 -20.02 1.77
CA ARG A 116 8.04 -19.10 2.77
C ARG A 116 7.03 -18.07 3.26
N PHE A 117 6.22 -17.50 2.37
CA PHE A 117 5.18 -16.56 2.76
C PHE A 117 4.12 -17.17 3.67
N LEU A 118 3.62 -18.37 3.34
CA LEU A 118 2.58 -19.03 4.12
C LEU A 118 3.08 -19.44 5.51
N GLU A 119 4.26 -20.06 5.59
CA GLU A 119 4.88 -20.42 6.86
C GLU A 119 5.22 -19.18 7.69
N ALA A 120 5.78 -18.12 7.06
CA ALA A 120 6.09 -16.90 7.76
C ALA A 120 4.85 -16.21 8.35
N LEU A 121 3.75 -16.16 7.58
CA LEU A 121 2.50 -15.59 8.07
C LEU A 121 1.94 -16.37 9.25
N GLU A 122 1.94 -17.71 9.18
CA GLU A 122 1.50 -18.56 10.30
C GLU A 122 2.37 -18.33 11.55
N ILE A 123 3.69 -18.33 11.41
CA ILE A 123 4.64 -18.08 12.51
C ILE A 123 4.38 -16.71 13.15
N ILE A 124 4.19 -15.65 12.34
CA ILE A 124 3.92 -14.30 12.84
C ILE A 124 2.62 -14.26 13.64
N LEU A 125 1.54 -14.84 13.12
CA LEU A 125 0.25 -14.84 13.80
C LEU A 125 0.33 -15.62 15.13
N ARG A 126 0.97 -16.79 15.15
CA ARG A 126 1.20 -17.57 16.37
C ARG A 126 2.08 -16.82 17.37
N ALA A 127 3.15 -16.16 16.89
CA ALA A 127 4.02 -15.34 17.72
C ALA A 127 3.24 -14.22 18.43
N TRP A 128 2.18 -13.67 17.84
CA TRP A 128 1.37 -12.61 18.44
C TRP A 128 0.25 -13.12 19.35
N THR A 129 -0.29 -14.32 19.10
CA THR A 129 -1.51 -14.82 19.75
C THR A 129 -1.27 -15.92 20.78
N GLU A 130 -0.18 -16.69 20.66
CA GLU A 130 0.15 -17.77 21.59
C GLU A 130 1.20 -17.33 22.63
N ASP A 131 1.14 -17.85 23.84
CA ASP A 131 2.12 -17.54 24.90
C ASP A 131 3.50 -18.14 24.56
N SER A 132 3.52 -19.37 24.09
CA SER A 132 4.70 -20.02 23.50
C SER A 132 4.27 -20.94 22.37
N PHE A 133 5.15 -21.15 21.40
CA PHE A 133 4.91 -22.06 20.30
C PHE A 133 6.22 -22.62 19.74
N SER A 134 6.13 -23.72 19.02
CA SER A 134 7.18 -24.22 18.13
C SER A 134 6.62 -24.40 16.73
N PHE A 135 7.47 -24.33 15.73
CA PHE A 135 7.07 -24.51 14.33
C PHE A 135 8.12 -25.36 13.60
N GLU A 136 7.65 -26.31 12.79
CA GLU A 136 8.51 -27.14 11.94
C GLU A 136 7.86 -27.22 10.55
N GLY A 137 8.41 -26.45 9.61
CA GLY A 137 7.97 -26.38 8.23
C GLY A 137 9.07 -26.79 7.25
N GLU A 138 8.81 -26.56 5.97
CA GLU A 138 9.77 -26.80 4.89
C GLU A 138 10.85 -25.72 4.84
N HIS A 139 10.46 -24.46 5.13
CA HIS A 139 11.31 -23.28 4.97
C HIS A 139 11.79 -22.70 6.30
N PHE A 140 11.03 -22.87 7.38
CA PHE A 140 11.37 -22.35 8.69
C PHE A 140 11.25 -23.40 9.77
N ARG A 141 12.18 -23.34 10.73
CA ARG A 141 12.12 -24.12 11.94
C ARG A 141 12.31 -23.21 13.14
N VAL A 142 11.32 -23.18 14.02
CA VAL A 142 11.34 -22.39 15.26
C VAL A 142 11.23 -23.35 16.43
N PRO A 143 12.25 -23.42 17.32
CA PRO A 143 12.13 -24.19 18.56
C PRO A 143 11.06 -23.56 19.45
N GLU A 144 10.69 -24.20 20.56
CA GLU A 144 9.74 -23.59 21.49
C GLU A 144 10.26 -22.24 21.99
N VAL A 145 9.50 -21.17 21.70
CA VAL A 145 9.84 -19.80 22.03
C VAL A 145 8.62 -19.03 22.50
N SER A 146 8.84 -18.03 23.34
CA SER A 146 7.87 -16.97 23.67
C SER A 146 8.36 -15.67 23.03
N VAL A 147 7.57 -15.07 22.15
CA VAL A 147 7.93 -13.85 21.42
C VAL A 147 7.34 -12.63 22.12
N PHE A 148 8.14 -11.60 22.35
CA PHE A 148 7.77 -10.33 22.97
C PHE A 148 8.34 -9.14 22.20
N PRO A 149 7.63 -7.94 22.24
CA PRO A 149 6.35 -7.75 22.90
C PRO A 149 5.20 -8.44 22.15
N LYS A 150 4.05 -8.58 22.79
CA LYS A 150 2.80 -8.86 22.08
C LYS A 150 2.21 -7.53 21.57
N PRO A 151 1.54 -7.50 20.41
CA PRO A 151 0.81 -6.32 19.96
C PRO A 151 -0.21 -5.85 21.01
N VAL A 152 -0.53 -4.55 21.04
CA VAL A 152 -1.64 -4.03 21.86
C VAL A 152 -3.00 -4.30 21.22
N GLN A 153 -3.06 -4.32 19.90
CA GLN A 153 -4.26 -4.68 19.14
C GLN A 153 -4.60 -6.17 19.28
N ARG A 154 -5.89 -6.52 19.44
CA ARG A 154 -6.36 -7.89 19.67
C ARG A 154 -7.29 -8.36 18.55
N PRO A 155 -7.18 -9.62 18.07
CA PRO A 155 -6.17 -10.63 18.46
C PRO A 155 -4.76 -10.28 17.96
N HIS A 156 -4.62 -9.42 16.98
CA HIS A 156 -3.40 -8.90 16.35
C HIS A 156 -3.74 -7.62 15.56
N PRO A 157 -2.75 -6.85 15.06
CA PRO A 157 -3.00 -5.72 14.17
C PRO A 157 -3.84 -6.14 12.95
N PRO A 158 -4.69 -5.27 12.40
CA PRO A 158 -5.41 -5.55 11.16
C PRO A 158 -4.45 -6.01 10.08
N LEU A 159 -4.76 -7.17 9.47
CA LEU A 159 -3.93 -7.79 8.44
C LEU A 159 -4.46 -7.44 7.05
N TYR A 160 -3.55 -7.08 6.14
CA TYR A 160 -3.84 -6.78 4.74
C TYR A 160 -2.94 -7.59 3.81
N VAL A 161 -3.49 -8.06 2.70
CA VAL A 161 -2.70 -8.67 1.62
C VAL A 161 -2.65 -7.73 0.42
N VAL A 162 -1.45 -7.46 -0.10
CA VAL A 162 -1.28 -6.72 -1.35
C VAL A 162 -1.62 -7.62 -2.52
N ALA A 163 -2.83 -7.43 -3.07
CA ALA A 163 -3.43 -8.29 -4.08
C ALA A 163 -3.20 -7.73 -5.50
N VAL A 164 -2.01 -7.96 -6.05
CA VAL A 164 -1.67 -7.56 -7.42
C VAL A 164 -2.10 -8.59 -8.49
N SER A 165 -2.50 -9.80 -8.09
CA SER A 165 -2.97 -10.86 -8.99
C SER A 165 -4.27 -11.49 -8.49
N PRO A 166 -5.05 -12.14 -9.39
CA PRO A 166 -6.26 -12.87 -9.00
C PRO A 166 -6.00 -13.95 -7.94
N GLU A 167 -4.85 -14.65 -8.02
CA GLU A 167 -4.46 -15.67 -7.05
C GLU A 167 -4.30 -15.11 -5.63
N ARG A 168 -3.64 -13.93 -5.50
CA ARG A 168 -3.44 -13.27 -4.19
C ARG A 168 -4.77 -12.75 -3.63
N LEU A 169 -5.64 -12.26 -4.49
CA LEU A 169 -6.97 -11.81 -4.10
C LEU A 169 -7.84 -12.99 -3.61
N ALA A 170 -7.77 -14.13 -4.32
CA ALA A 170 -8.45 -15.36 -3.91
C ALA A 170 -7.89 -15.92 -2.59
N PHE A 171 -6.58 -15.78 -2.35
CA PHE A 171 -5.98 -16.11 -1.05
C PHE A 171 -6.55 -15.21 0.05
N ALA A 172 -6.52 -13.87 -0.14
CA ALA A 172 -7.02 -12.93 0.86
C ALA A 172 -8.50 -13.20 1.21
N SER A 173 -9.36 -13.44 0.21
CA SER A 173 -10.77 -13.71 0.44
C SER A 173 -11.01 -15.06 1.14
N ARG A 174 -10.27 -16.11 0.79
CA ARG A 174 -10.40 -17.42 1.43
C ARG A 174 -9.99 -17.39 2.91
N GLU A 175 -8.92 -16.67 3.24
CA GLU A 175 -8.42 -16.53 4.61
C GLU A 175 -9.14 -15.43 5.41
N GLY A 176 -10.09 -14.70 4.82
CA GLY A 176 -10.80 -13.60 5.48
C GLY A 176 -9.89 -12.43 5.84
N ILE A 177 -8.90 -12.12 4.99
CA ILE A 177 -7.92 -11.05 5.20
C ILE A 177 -8.28 -9.82 4.35
N ASN A 178 -8.11 -8.62 4.90
CA ASN A 178 -8.31 -7.37 4.15
C ASN A 178 -7.40 -7.29 2.92
N ALA A 179 -7.80 -6.55 1.90
CA ALA A 179 -7.07 -6.49 0.65
C ALA A 179 -6.70 -5.06 0.23
N TYR A 180 -5.44 -4.88 -0.19
CA TYR A 180 -4.98 -3.73 -0.96
C TYR A 180 -4.94 -4.10 -2.44
N ILE A 181 -5.78 -3.50 -3.27
CA ILE A 181 -5.75 -3.69 -4.73
C ILE A 181 -4.81 -2.64 -5.35
N GLY A 182 -3.82 -3.12 -6.11
CA GLY A 182 -2.79 -2.28 -6.72
C GLY A 182 -3.33 -1.32 -7.79
N ALA A 183 -2.57 -0.22 -7.99
CA ALA A 183 -2.97 0.94 -8.79
C ALA A 183 -3.10 0.67 -10.29
N ILE A 184 -2.35 -0.28 -10.86
CA ILE A 184 -2.27 -0.52 -12.32
C ILE A 184 -3.45 -1.38 -12.80
N ARG A 185 -4.67 -0.84 -12.67
CA ARG A 185 -5.91 -1.47 -13.13
C ARG A 185 -6.85 -0.41 -13.68
N THR A 186 -7.54 -0.74 -14.76
CA THR A 186 -8.65 0.09 -15.22
C THR A 186 -9.80 0.07 -14.22
N PRO A 187 -10.75 1.03 -14.29
CA PRO A 187 -11.94 0.99 -13.42
C PRO A 187 -12.72 -0.32 -13.51
N ASP A 188 -12.86 -0.89 -14.71
CA ASP A 188 -13.54 -2.17 -14.93
C ASP A 188 -12.81 -3.34 -14.26
N GLU A 189 -11.48 -3.42 -14.42
CA GLU A 189 -10.64 -4.43 -13.75
C GLU A 189 -10.69 -4.31 -12.23
N LEU A 190 -10.82 -3.10 -11.70
CA LEU A 190 -11.01 -2.88 -10.27
C LEU A 190 -12.37 -3.37 -9.80
N GLY A 191 -13.43 -3.04 -10.53
CA GLY A 191 -14.79 -3.50 -10.24
C GLY A 191 -14.90 -5.02 -10.26
N GLU A 192 -14.25 -5.68 -11.23
CA GLU A 192 -14.19 -7.14 -11.29
C GLU A 192 -13.44 -7.73 -10.11
N ALA A 193 -12.27 -7.16 -9.77
CA ALA A 193 -11.49 -7.59 -8.62
C ALA A 193 -12.26 -7.42 -7.30
N ALA A 194 -12.97 -6.30 -7.12
CA ALA A 194 -13.77 -6.02 -5.94
C ALA A 194 -14.95 -7.04 -5.79
N ARG A 195 -15.64 -7.33 -6.88
CA ARG A 195 -16.71 -8.35 -6.89
C ARG A 195 -16.17 -9.74 -6.59
N SER A 196 -15.02 -10.11 -7.22
CA SER A 196 -14.36 -11.41 -6.99
C SER A 196 -13.95 -11.58 -5.53
N TYR A 197 -13.39 -10.53 -4.90
CA TYR A 197 -13.00 -10.57 -3.50
C TYR A 197 -14.18 -10.77 -2.56
N ARG A 198 -15.27 -9.98 -2.72
CA ARG A 198 -16.46 -10.11 -1.89
C ARG A 198 -17.16 -11.45 -2.06
N HIS A 199 -17.26 -11.93 -3.31
CA HIS A 199 -17.78 -13.27 -3.58
C HIS A 199 -16.94 -14.36 -2.91
N GLY A 200 -15.61 -14.26 -3.01
CA GLY A 200 -14.68 -15.20 -2.38
C GLY A 200 -14.80 -15.23 -0.85
N LEU A 201 -14.97 -14.06 -0.21
CA LEU A 201 -15.24 -13.95 1.23
C LEU A 201 -16.51 -14.71 1.62
N SER A 202 -17.62 -14.42 0.95
CA SER A 202 -18.91 -15.07 1.21
C SER A 202 -18.82 -16.59 1.00
N ALA A 203 -18.15 -17.03 -0.07
CA ALA A 203 -17.97 -18.46 -0.37
C ALA A 203 -17.12 -19.18 0.69
N ALA A 204 -16.20 -18.47 1.34
CA ALA A 204 -15.38 -19.00 2.43
C ALA A 204 -16.03 -18.86 3.83
N GLY A 205 -17.25 -18.30 3.90
CA GLY A 205 -17.99 -18.14 5.16
C GLY A 205 -17.62 -16.88 5.95
N HIS A 206 -16.90 -15.93 5.34
CA HIS A 206 -16.62 -14.63 5.95
C HIS A 206 -17.66 -13.60 5.56
N ASP A 207 -18.00 -12.67 6.47
CA ASP A 207 -18.84 -11.53 6.16
C ASP A 207 -18.04 -10.47 5.40
N PRO A 208 -18.39 -10.13 4.14
CA PRO A 208 -17.72 -9.08 3.41
C PRO A 208 -17.79 -7.69 4.07
N ALA A 209 -18.80 -7.43 4.90
CA ALA A 209 -18.96 -6.15 5.60
C ALA A 209 -17.95 -5.97 6.74
N GLU A 210 -17.36 -7.06 7.23
CA GLU A 210 -16.29 -7.02 8.27
C GLU A 210 -14.89 -6.89 7.68
N LYS A 211 -14.76 -6.86 6.35
CA LYS A 211 -13.46 -6.86 5.66
C LYS A 211 -13.27 -5.61 4.82
N THR A 212 -12.13 -5.01 4.97
CA THR A 212 -11.77 -3.79 4.26
C THR A 212 -11.17 -4.09 2.89
N LEU A 213 -11.74 -3.48 1.87
CA LEU A 213 -11.20 -3.44 0.52
C LEU A 213 -10.63 -2.05 0.24
N SER A 214 -9.33 -1.95 0.05
CA SER A 214 -8.66 -0.70 -0.28
C SER A 214 -8.20 -0.69 -1.73
N VAL A 215 -8.44 0.41 -2.43
CA VAL A 215 -8.07 0.59 -3.84
C VAL A 215 -7.04 1.70 -3.97
N ASN A 216 -5.92 1.42 -4.64
CA ASN A 216 -4.86 2.39 -4.87
C ASN A 216 -5.09 3.16 -6.19
N ARG A 217 -4.82 4.48 -6.17
CA ARG A 217 -4.75 5.36 -7.33
C ARG A 217 -3.58 6.32 -7.23
N PHE A 218 -2.93 6.58 -8.36
CA PHE A 218 -2.01 7.71 -8.49
C PHE A 218 -2.84 8.98 -8.66
N ILE A 219 -2.64 9.96 -7.78
CA ILE A 219 -3.47 11.17 -7.77
C ILE A 219 -2.60 12.41 -7.70
N TYR A 220 -2.91 13.40 -8.53
CA TYR A 220 -2.33 14.73 -8.46
C TYR A 220 -3.42 15.80 -8.59
N VAL A 221 -3.46 16.71 -7.63
CA VAL A 221 -4.42 17.81 -7.59
C VAL A 221 -3.69 19.15 -7.74
N SER A 222 -4.18 20.02 -8.60
CA SER A 222 -3.75 21.42 -8.71
C SER A 222 -4.96 22.33 -8.82
N ASP A 223 -4.76 23.64 -8.96
CA ASP A 223 -5.85 24.63 -8.97
C ASP A 223 -6.89 24.37 -10.10
N HIS A 224 -6.43 23.83 -11.23
CA HIS A 224 -7.28 23.44 -12.37
C HIS A 224 -6.57 22.42 -13.29
N ASP A 225 -7.33 21.75 -14.15
CA ASP A 225 -6.88 20.61 -14.97
C ASP A 225 -5.64 20.91 -15.81
N ARG A 226 -5.58 22.08 -16.48
CA ARG A 226 -4.44 22.44 -17.30
C ARG A 226 -3.16 22.53 -16.48
N ARG A 227 -3.20 23.21 -15.33
CA ARG A 227 -2.05 23.38 -14.46
C ARG A 227 -1.61 22.05 -13.85
N ALA A 228 -2.56 21.23 -13.43
CA ALA A 228 -2.29 19.89 -12.93
C ALA A 228 -1.52 19.07 -13.96
N ARG A 229 -1.93 19.13 -15.23
CA ARG A 229 -1.23 18.44 -16.31
C ARG A 229 0.18 19.00 -16.54
N GLU A 230 0.33 20.31 -16.63
CA GLU A 230 1.63 20.98 -16.83
C GLU A 230 2.65 20.61 -15.74
N GLU A 231 2.21 20.48 -14.50
CA GLU A 231 3.06 20.17 -13.35
C GLU A 231 3.38 18.68 -13.22
N PHE A 232 2.47 17.81 -13.62
CA PHE A 232 2.52 16.39 -13.27
C PHE A 232 2.88 15.44 -14.43
N GLU A 233 2.52 15.77 -15.68
CA GLU A 233 2.71 14.86 -16.83
C GLU A 233 4.15 14.37 -16.95
N GLN A 234 5.11 15.28 -17.03
CA GLN A 234 6.51 14.92 -17.22
C GLN A 234 7.11 14.15 -16.03
N PRO A 235 6.94 14.58 -14.76
CA PRO A 235 7.37 13.79 -13.61
C PRO A 235 6.75 12.40 -13.56
N PHE A 236 5.48 12.26 -13.92
CA PHE A 236 4.81 10.96 -13.89
C PHE A 236 5.31 10.02 -15.01
N LEU A 237 5.52 10.53 -16.21
CA LEU A 237 6.14 9.78 -17.30
C LEU A 237 7.57 9.35 -16.94
N GLU A 238 8.37 10.23 -16.32
CA GLU A 238 9.71 9.87 -15.82
C GLU A 238 9.63 8.70 -14.83
N LEU A 239 8.67 8.74 -13.89
CA LEU A 239 8.45 7.63 -12.96
C LEU A 239 8.13 6.33 -13.71
N MET A 240 7.16 6.36 -14.62
CA MET A 240 6.68 5.16 -15.32
C MET A 240 7.70 4.59 -16.30
N HIS A 241 8.52 5.42 -16.94
CA HIS A 241 9.45 4.99 -17.98
C HIS A 241 10.85 4.67 -17.45
N GLU A 242 11.34 5.42 -16.46
CA GLU A 242 12.74 5.41 -16.06
C GLU A 242 12.97 4.92 -14.64
N ARG A 243 12.12 5.35 -13.69
CA ARG A 243 12.34 5.10 -12.25
C ARG A 243 11.68 3.85 -11.73
N ALA A 244 10.75 3.28 -12.46
CA ALA A 244 9.99 2.10 -12.07
C ALA A 244 10.08 1.00 -13.14
N PRO A 245 11.25 0.39 -13.38
CA PRO A 245 11.43 -0.61 -14.44
C PRO A 245 10.47 -1.80 -14.31
N ASP A 246 10.11 -2.18 -13.08
CA ASP A 246 9.16 -3.27 -12.83
C ASP A 246 7.74 -2.89 -13.27
N LEU A 247 7.32 -1.65 -12.96
CA LEU A 247 6.04 -1.11 -13.43
C LEU A 247 6.04 -0.99 -14.96
N LYS A 248 7.14 -0.49 -15.54
CA LYS A 248 7.29 -0.41 -17.00
C LYS A 248 7.12 -1.78 -17.64
N GLY A 249 7.80 -2.81 -17.12
CA GLY A 249 7.67 -4.18 -17.63
C GLY A 249 6.23 -4.70 -17.59
N ALA A 250 5.54 -4.51 -16.46
CA ALA A 250 4.14 -4.88 -16.29
C ALA A 250 3.20 -4.11 -17.25
N LEU A 251 3.45 -2.81 -17.44
CA LEU A 251 2.67 -1.96 -18.34
C LEU A 251 2.91 -2.32 -19.80
N VAL A 252 4.16 -2.56 -20.21
CA VAL A 252 4.48 -3.03 -21.55
C VAL A 252 3.79 -4.35 -21.86
N ALA A 253 3.82 -5.30 -20.92
CA ALA A 253 3.11 -6.57 -21.07
C ALA A 253 1.58 -6.38 -21.17
N LYS A 254 1.03 -5.40 -20.45
CA LYS A 254 -0.41 -5.09 -20.49
C LYS A 254 -0.84 -4.41 -21.79
N TYR A 255 -0.06 -3.44 -22.28
CA TYR A 255 -0.45 -2.57 -23.40
C TYR A 255 0.17 -2.94 -24.75
N GLY A 256 1.13 -3.85 -24.75
CA GLY A 256 1.71 -4.40 -25.99
C GLY A 256 2.93 -3.67 -26.52
N GLY A 257 3.33 -2.53 -25.94
CA GLY A 257 4.51 -1.78 -26.38
C GLY A 257 4.85 -0.58 -25.50
N VAL A 258 6.09 -0.09 -25.62
CA VAL A 258 6.55 1.11 -24.89
C VAL A 258 5.86 2.36 -25.44
N GLU A 259 5.55 2.39 -26.73
CA GLU A 259 4.85 3.48 -27.43
C GLU A 259 3.43 3.71 -26.92
N GLU A 260 2.83 2.69 -26.30
CA GLU A 260 1.50 2.78 -25.67
C GLU A 260 1.53 3.39 -24.26
N LEU A 261 2.73 3.63 -23.70
CA LEU A 261 2.89 4.20 -22.36
C LEU A 261 2.80 5.73 -22.40
N THR A 262 1.64 6.23 -22.81
CA THR A 262 1.35 7.66 -22.90
C THR A 262 0.62 8.17 -21.64
N PHE A 263 0.72 9.46 -21.38
CA PHE A 263 0.03 10.06 -20.24
C PHE A 263 -1.50 9.99 -20.39
N GLU A 264 -2.03 10.14 -21.59
CA GLU A 264 -3.45 9.96 -21.90
C GLU A 264 -3.94 8.57 -21.54
N ARG A 265 -3.14 7.54 -21.85
CA ARG A 265 -3.46 6.16 -21.49
C ARG A 265 -3.50 5.98 -19.99
N PHE A 266 -2.52 6.54 -19.28
CA PHE A 266 -2.46 6.47 -17.83
C PHE A 266 -3.63 7.20 -17.16
N LEU A 267 -4.01 8.38 -17.68
CA LEU A 267 -5.20 9.12 -17.21
C LEU A 267 -6.50 8.32 -17.45
N ALA A 268 -6.61 7.62 -18.56
CA ALA A 268 -7.77 6.80 -18.84
C ALA A 268 -7.88 5.63 -17.85
N ASP A 269 -6.76 4.96 -17.56
CA ASP A 269 -6.77 3.67 -16.91
C ASP A 269 -6.59 3.71 -15.38
N PHE A 270 -5.63 4.49 -14.85
CA PHE A 270 -5.30 4.38 -13.42
C PHE A 270 -4.74 5.63 -12.73
N CYS A 271 -4.48 6.68 -13.49
CA CYS A 271 -4.00 7.95 -12.94
C CYS A 271 -5.14 8.97 -12.90
N ILE A 272 -5.22 9.74 -11.82
CA ILE A 272 -6.19 10.81 -11.66
C ILE A 272 -5.39 12.11 -11.50
N CYS A 273 -5.54 13.02 -12.46
CA CYS A 273 -4.83 14.31 -12.46
C CYS A 273 -5.79 15.40 -12.91
N GLY A 274 -5.91 16.47 -12.11
CA GLY A 274 -6.81 17.57 -12.44
C GLY A 274 -7.02 18.57 -11.32
N GLY A 275 -7.95 19.49 -11.53
CA GLY A 275 -8.51 20.31 -10.48
C GLY A 275 -9.41 19.51 -9.54
N PRO A 276 -9.80 20.08 -8.38
CA PRO A 276 -10.60 19.38 -7.38
C PRO A 276 -11.86 18.70 -7.95
N ASP A 277 -12.66 19.42 -8.75
CA ASP A 277 -13.89 18.87 -9.34
C ASP A 277 -13.63 17.65 -10.24
N THR A 278 -12.57 17.70 -11.05
CA THR A 278 -12.17 16.57 -11.90
C THR A 278 -11.75 15.39 -11.08
N VAL A 279 -10.96 15.63 -10.02
CA VAL A 279 -10.49 14.56 -9.12
C VAL A 279 -11.65 13.93 -8.37
N VAL A 280 -12.57 14.71 -7.81
CA VAL A 280 -13.78 14.24 -7.13
C VAL A 280 -14.62 13.36 -8.06
N ARG A 281 -14.92 13.84 -9.26
CA ARG A 281 -15.72 13.07 -10.25
C ARG A 281 -15.06 11.72 -10.58
N ARG A 282 -13.74 11.72 -10.82
CA ARG A 282 -13.00 10.49 -11.14
C ARG A 282 -12.93 9.52 -9.95
N LEU A 283 -12.89 10.03 -8.73
CA LEU A 283 -12.93 9.19 -7.53
C LEU A 283 -14.32 8.60 -7.28
N HIS A 284 -15.39 9.32 -7.60
CA HIS A 284 -16.73 8.74 -7.60
C HIS A 284 -16.85 7.60 -8.61
N GLU A 285 -16.30 7.73 -9.83
CA GLU A 285 -16.28 6.64 -10.82
C GLU A 285 -15.58 5.37 -10.26
N VAL A 286 -14.47 5.54 -9.53
CA VAL A 286 -13.78 4.44 -8.85
C VAL A 286 -14.63 3.85 -7.72
N SER A 287 -15.22 4.69 -6.89
CA SER A 287 -16.07 4.26 -5.78
C SER A 287 -17.31 3.48 -6.28
N ASP A 288 -17.99 4.00 -7.30
CA ASP A 288 -19.16 3.37 -7.91
C ASP A 288 -18.82 2.00 -8.53
N ALA A 289 -17.65 1.90 -9.17
CA ALA A 289 -17.21 0.64 -9.77
C ALA A 289 -16.82 -0.43 -8.74
N THR A 290 -16.28 -0.02 -7.58
CA THR A 290 -15.66 -0.94 -6.62
C THR A 290 -16.40 -1.07 -5.32
N ALA A 291 -17.17 -0.06 -4.92
CA ALA A 291 -17.68 0.11 -3.55
C ALA A 291 -16.56 -0.14 -2.51
N CYS A 292 -15.35 0.41 -2.76
CA CYS A 292 -14.22 0.24 -1.85
C CYS A 292 -14.45 1.00 -0.54
N ASP A 293 -13.90 0.44 0.54
CA ASP A 293 -14.01 1.03 1.87
C ASP A 293 -12.95 2.11 2.10
N TYR A 294 -11.80 1.95 1.42
CA TYR A 294 -10.66 2.85 1.54
C TYR A 294 -10.04 3.19 0.19
N LEU A 295 -9.71 4.46 0.00
CA LEU A 295 -8.88 4.95 -1.08
C LEU A 295 -7.43 5.07 -0.60
N LEU A 296 -6.51 4.37 -1.25
CA LEU A 296 -5.09 4.59 -1.10
C LEU A 296 -4.63 5.60 -2.15
N ALA A 297 -4.57 6.87 -1.77
CA ALA A 297 -4.10 7.93 -2.65
C ALA A 297 -2.56 7.96 -2.66
N THR A 298 -1.95 7.56 -3.78
CA THR A 298 -0.52 7.80 -3.99
C THR A 298 -0.36 9.25 -4.44
N LEU A 299 -0.03 10.13 -3.52
CA LEU A 299 0.11 11.58 -3.73
C LEU A 299 1.57 12.02 -3.83
N ASN A 300 2.50 11.22 -3.30
CA ASN A 300 3.92 11.49 -3.44
C ASN A 300 4.50 10.64 -4.56
N PHE A 301 5.24 11.30 -5.46
CA PHE A 301 5.94 10.70 -6.58
C PHE A 301 7.42 11.05 -6.49
N ALA A 302 8.26 10.05 -6.58
CA ALA A 302 9.70 10.18 -6.45
C ALA A 302 10.34 11.24 -7.36
N THR A 303 9.66 11.57 -8.43
CA THR A 303 10.08 12.48 -9.50
C THR A 303 9.46 13.88 -9.39
N LEU A 304 8.45 14.04 -8.52
CA LEU A 304 7.78 15.32 -8.29
C LEU A 304 8.49 16.11 -7.20
N ASP A 305 8.50 17.43 -7.34
CA ASP A 305 9.04 18.34 -6.34
C ASP A 305 8.26 18.27 -5.02
N HIS A 306 8.97 18.42 -3.88
CA HIS A 306 8.37 18.33 -2.55
C HIS A 306 7.24 19.37 -2.34
N ASP A 307 7.44 20.61 -2.77
CA ASP A 307 6.44 21.67 -2.57
C ASP A 307 5.20 21.43 -3.42
N LEU A 308 5.36 20.83 -4.62
CA LEU A 308 4.23 20.40 -5.44
C LEU A 308 3.47 19.24 -4.81
N CYS A 309 4.17 18.26 -4.19
CA CYS A 309 3.54 17.19 -3.43
C CYS A 309 2.70 17.76 -2.28
N LEU A 310 3.28 18.63 -1.45
CA LEU A 310 2.58 19.24 -0.32
C LEU A 310 1.35 20.03 -0.77
N ARG A 311 1.47 20.87 -1.80
CA ARG A 311 0.34 21.62 -2.31
C ARG A 311 -0.78 20.71 -2.83
N SER A 312 -0.43 19.62 -3.52
CA SER A 312 -1.41 18.62 -3.98
C SER A 312 -2.12 17.95 -2.81
N MET A 313 -1.39 17.60 -1.74
CA MET A 313 -1.97 17.04 -0.51
C MET A 313 -2.90 18.03 0.19
N GLU A 314 -2.53 19.32 0.25
CA GLU A 314 -3.34 20.37 0.84
C GLU A 314 -4.65 20.60 0.06
N LEU A 315 -4.59 20.67 -1.26
CA LEU A 315 -5.79 20.78 -2.09
C LEU A 315 -6.67 19.53 -1.98
N PHE A 316 -6.07 18.36 -1.94
CA PHE A 316 -6.81 17.10 -1.75
C PHE A 316 -7.53 17.09 -0.39
N GLY A 317 -6.84 17.44 0.70
CA GLY A 317 -7.43 17.50 2.03
C GLY A 317 -8.51 18.57 2.18
N ALA A 318 -8.28 19.76 1.60
CA ALA A 318 -9.18 20.90 1.76
C ALA A 318 -10.42 20.85 0.85
N GLU A 319 -10.30 20.34 -0.39
CA GLU A 319 -11.35 20.45 -1.40
C GLU A 319 -11.88 19.10 -1.87
N VAL A 320 -11.03 18.05 -1.95
CA VAL A 320 -11.44 16.75 -2.46
C VAL A 320 -12.06 15.88 -1.35
N MET A 321 -11.39 15.73 -0.21
CA MET A 321 -11.87 14.87 0.88
C MET A 321 -13.26 15.27 1.38
N PRO A 322 -13.58 16.56 1.63
CA PRO A 322 -14.92 16.95 2.06
C PRO A 322 -16.02 16.64 1.04
N ALA A 323 -15.70 16.70 -0.26
CA ALA A 323 -16.65 16.41 -1.34
C ALA A 323 -16.91 14.88 -1.51
N LEU A 324 -16.01 14.02 -1.02
CA LEU A 324 -16.17 12.57 -1.03
C LEU A 324 -16.87 12.05 0.23
N ALA A 325 -16.91 12.84 1.31
CA ALA A 325 -17.60 12.46 2.53
C ALA A 325 -19.10 12.22 2.25
N PRO A 326 -19.71 11.15 2.82
CA PRO A 326 -21.16 10.97 2.72
C PRO A 326 -21.86 12.24 3.18
N ALA A 327 -22.87 12.69 2.43
CA ALA A 327 -23.68 13.82 2.88
C ALA A 327 -24.17 13.53 4.30
N ALA A 328 -23.88 14.44 5.24
CA ALA A 328 -24.35 14.31 6.61
C ALA A 328 -25.87 14.05 6.57
N ALA A 329 -26.32 12.96 7.20
CA ALA A 329 -27.73 12.70 7.31
C ALA A 329 -28.42 13.94 7.91
N PRO A 330 -29.52 14.42 7.34
CA PRO A 330 -30.22 15.56 7.89
C PRO A 330 -30.60 15.27 9.34
N ALA A 331 -30.27 16.21 10.22
CA ALA A 331 -30.47 16.14 11.66
C ALA A 331 -31.97 16.04 12.04
#